data_e5ee6011f882bb074a0b4c90ff061d4b
#
_entry.id   e5ee6011f882bb074a0b4c90ff061d4b
#
_cell.length_a   1.000
_cell.length_b   1.000
_cell.length_c   1.000
_cell.angle_alpha   90.00
_cell.angle_beta   90.00
_cell.angle_gamma   90.00
#
_symmetry.space_group_name_H-M   'P 1'
#
loop_
_entity.id
_entity.type
_entity.pdbx_description
1 polymer ?
#
loop_
_entity_poly.entity_id
_entity_poly.type
_entity_poly.pdbx_seq_one_letter_code
_entity_poly.pdbx_strand_id
1 'polypeptide(L)'
;MRKLFITTLLATIVSFCAWAQNDTLRHEVLIETSEGNIRVVLYNETPRHRDNFLRLVGEGFYDGIIWHRVIRDFMIQTGDSTTRHAQPGDYVGAHSPDYTIPAEIVYPRYYHKRGALAAARESDEVNPTHASSSSQFYIVYGKTFSSLDLDKWNARIQEQTHGLMNMTDEIRTCYRSKGGTPHLDTQYTVFGEVVEGMDVVKAIQRAETDDYDRPVYDLRILRATVVK
;
A
#
# COMPACT_ATOMS: atom_id res chain seq x y z
N MET A 1 -2.30 -72.81 -26.47
CA MET A 1 -1.75 -72.37 -25.17
C MET A 1 -0.80 -71.23 -25.41
N ARG A 2 -1.22 -70.01 -25.23
CA ARG A 2 -0.34 -68.84 -25.11
C ARG A 2 -1.07 -67.83 -24.21
N LYS A 3 -0.67 -67.80 -22.96
CA LYS A 3 -1.11 -66.78 -21.99
C LYS A 3 -0.32 -65.51 -22.23
N LEU A 4 -0.98 -64.47 -22.64
CA LEU A 4 -0.40 -63.14 -22.81
C LEU A 4 -0.52 -62.39 -21.49
N PHE A 5 0.63 -62.05 -20.94
CA PHE A 5 0.78 -61.18 -19.77
C PHE A 5 0.42 -59.75 -20.15
N ILE A 6 -0.65 -59.23 -19.54
CA ILE A 6 -0.91 -57.79 -19.48
C ILE A 6 -0.44 -57.35 -18.10
N THR A 7 0.78 -56.81 -18.06
CA THR A 7 1.33 -56.23 -16.83
C THR A 7 1.29 -54.71 -16.99
N THR A 8 0.35 -54.10 -16.24
CA THR A 8 0.50 -52.85 -15.48
C THR A 8 1.36 -51.76 -16.05
N LEU A 9 0.72 -50.68 -16.51
CA LEU A 9 1.24 -49.33 -16.47
C LEU A 9 0.26 -48.46 -15.66
N LEU A 10 0.39 -48.56 -14.35
CA LEU A 10 -0.34 -47.73 -13.40
C LEU A 10 0.66 -47.20 -12.36
N ALA A 11 1.44 -46.22 -12.71
CA ALA A 11 2.19 -45.39 -11.76
C ALA A 11 2.79 -44.21 -12.51
N THR A 12 2.26 -43.02 -12.32
CA THR A 12 2.94 -41.71 -12.22
C THR A 12 1.97 -40.59 -12.61
N ILE A 13 0.91 -40.40 -11.83
CA ILE A 13 0.19 -39.12 -11.77
C ILE A 13 -0.06 -38.82 -10.29
N VAL A 14 0.99 -38.61 -9.55
CA VAL A 14 0.91 -38.00 -8.21
C VAL A 14 2.21 -37.25 -8.00
N SER A 15 2.31 -36.02 -8.45
CA SER A 15 3.31 -35.07 -7.95
C SER A 15 3.23 -33.71 -8.65
N PHE A 16 2.06 -33.11 -8.75
CA PHE A 16 1.99 -31.70 -9.20
C PHE A 16 0.91 -30.86 -8.46
N CYS A 17 0.44 -31.32 -7.29
CA CYS A 17 -0.51 -30.55 -6.49
C CYS A 17 0.03 -30.04 -5.15
N ALA A 18 1.33 -29.97 -4.94
CA ALA A 18 1.91 -29.57 -3.65
C ALA A 18 2.31 -28.10 -3.54
N TRP A 19 2.10 -27.27 -4.55
CA TRP A 19 2.54 -25.87 -4.53
C TRP A 19 1.42 -24.82 -4.45
N ALA A 20 0.17 -25.23 -4.32
CA ALA A 20 -0.99 -24.31 -4.28
C ALA A 20 -1.56 -24.09 -2.85
N GLN A 21 -0.91 -24.55 -1.80
CA GLN A 21 -1.56 -24.66 -0.48
C GLN A 21 -1.03 -23.68 0.59
N ASN A 22 -0.24 -22.65 0.26
CA ASN A 22 0.35 -21.81 1.30
C ASN A 22 0.13 -20.30 1.18
N ASP A 23 -0.82 -19.81 0.37
CA ASP A 23 -1.00 -18.39 0.13
C ASP A 23 -2.23 -17.79 0.83
N THR A 24 -2.75 -18.41 1.88
CA THR A 24 -3.88 -17.87 2.66
C THR A 24 -3.44 -17.02 3.84
N LEU A 25 -2.21 -17.15 4.31
CA LEU A 25 -1.65 -16.35 5.39
C LEU A 25 -1.02 -15.08 4.82
N ARG A 26 -1.60 -13.94 5.17
CA ARG A 26 -1.03 -12.64 4.84
C ARG A 26 0.08 -12.29 5.82
N HIS A 27 1.12 -11.64 5.33
CA HIS A 27 2.18 -11.10 6.17
C HIS A 27 1.70 -9.85 6.91
N GLU A 28 2.16 -9.70 8.15
CA GLU A 28 1.90 -8.54 8.98
C GLU A 28 3.22 -7.87 9.37
N VAL A 29 3.21 -6.54 9.35
CA VAL A 29 4.36 -5.71 9.75
C VAL A 29 3.91 -4.78 10.87
N LEU A 30 4.70 -4.75 11.94
CA LEU A 30 4.60 -3.77 13.02
C LEU A 30 5.51 -2.60 12.71
N ILE A 31 4.96 -1.40 12.67
CA ILE A 31 5.67 -0.13 12.50
C ILE A 31 5.59 0.60 13.85
N GLU A 32 6.68 0.60 14.59
CA GLU A 32 6.83 1.33 15.84
C GLU A 32 7.19 2.78 15.52
N THR A 33 6.39 3.73 15.97
CA THR A 33 6.60 5.16 15.71
C THR A 33 6.77 5.96 16.99
N SER A 34 7.21 7.21 16.88
CA SER A 34 7.25 8.16 18.00
C SER A 34 5.87 8.43 18.63
N GLU A 35 4.79 8.15 17.89
CA GLU A 35 3.40 8.40 18.30
C GLU A 35 2.67 7.11 18.76
N GLY A 36 3.34 5.96 18.69
CA GLY A 36 2.77 4.65 18.98
C GLY A 36 2.93 3.65 17.84
N ASN A 37 2.26 2.54 17.94
CA ASN A 37 2.42 1.43 17.02
C ASN A 37 1.33 1.38 15.96
N ILE A 38 1.73 1.08 14.72
CA ILE A 38 0.81 0.83 13.60
C ILE A 38 1.10 -0.60 13.12
N ARG A 39 0.06 -1.45 13.05
CA ARG A 39 0.19 -2.77 12.45
C ARG A 39 -0.54 -2.79 11.11
N VAL A 40 0.17 -3.24 10.08
CA VAL A 40 -0.35 -3.38 8.72
C VAL A 40 -0.35 -4.83 8.29
N VAL A 41 -1.35 -5.22 7.49
CA VAL A 41 -1.40 -6.49 6.78
C VAL A 41 -1.12 -6.24 5.31
N LEU A 42 -0.32 -7.10 4.66
CA LEU A 42 0.04 -6.99 3.25
C LEU A 42 -0.82 -7.92 2.40
N TYR A 43 -1.13 -7.49 1.18
CA TYR A 43 -1.97 -8.24 0.25
C TYR A 43 -1.14 -9.19 -0.62
N ASN A 44 -1.58 -10.44 -0.74
CA ASN A 44 -0.92 -11.44 -1.56
C ASN A 44 -1.11 -11.20 -3.06
N GLU A 45 -2.14 -10.47 -3.42
CA GLU A 45 -2.49 -10.13 -4.81
C GLU A 45 -1.66 -8.98 -5.39
N THR A 46 -0.78 -8.38 -4.57
CA THR A 46 0.22 -7.40 -4.99
C THR A 46 1.63 -7.88 -4.58
N PRO A 47 2.09 -9.04 -5.10
CA PRO A 47 3.27 -9.73 -4.60
C PRO A 47 4.57 -8.93 -4.76
N ARG A 48 4.71 -8.15 -5.83
CA ARG A 48 5.92 -7.34 -6.05
C ARG A 48 6.07 -6.25 -4.99
N HIS A 49 4.99 -5.55 -4.65
CA HIS A 49 4.98 -4.53 -3.60
C HIS A 49 5.14 -5.17 -2.22
N ARG A 50 4.41 -6.25 -1.95
CA ARG A 50 4.51 -7.02 -0.70
C ARG A 50 5.95 -7.47 -0.45
N ASP A 51 6.55 -8.19 -1.40
CA ASP A 51 7.87 -8.81 -1.23
C ASP A 51 8.97 -7.75 -1.13
N ASN A 52 8.88 -6.67 -1.91
CA ASN A 52 9.79 -5.53 -1.80
C ASN A 52 9.69 -4.84 -0.43
N PHE A 53 8.46 -4.61 0.06
CA PHE A 53 8.24 -3.98 1.36
C PHE A 53 8.80 -4.87 2.49
N LEU A 54 8.54 -6.18 2.46
CA LEU A 54 9.08 -7.15 3.42
C LEU A 54 10.60 -7.18 3.42
N ARG A 55 11.24 -7.14 2.24
CA ARG A 55 12.68 -7.07 2.10
C ARG A 55 13.25 -5.81 2.75
N LEU A 56 12.70 -4.63 2.44
CA LEU A 56 13.13 -3.36 3.01
C LEU A 56 12.93 -3.31 4.54
N VAL A 57 11.83 -3.86 5.05
CA VAL A 57 11.60 -4.03 6.50
C VAL A 57 12.67 -4.93 7.11
N GLY A 58 12.98 -6.08 6.48
CA GLY A 58 13.99 -7.01 6.97
C GLY A 58 15.42 -6.42 6.95
N GLU A 59 15.70 -5.49 6.05
CA GLU A 59 16.98 -4.75 5.96
C GLU A 59 17.04 -3.57 6.95
N GLY A 60 15.98 -3.26 7.72
CA GLY A 60 15.91 -2.10 8.61
C GLY A 60 15.89 -0.76 7.85
N PHE A 61 15.48 -0.78 6.58
CA PHE A 61 15.49 0.41 5.71
C PHE A 61 14.64 1.55 6.28
N TYR A 62 13.53 1.23 6.94
CA TYR A 62 12.59 2.22 7.48
C TYR A 62 12.95 2.72 8.88
N ASP A 63 13.95 2.14 9.54
CA ASP A 63 14.30 2.49 10.91
C ASP A 63 14.91 3.91 10.97
N GLY A 64 14.37 4.74 11.84
CA GLY A 64 14.82 6.10 12.09
C GLY A 64 14.36 7.17 11.07
N ILE A 65 13.68 6.79 9.98
CA ILE A 65 13.20 7.78 8.99
C ILE A 65 11.94 8.51 9.49
N ILE A 66 11.64 9.67 8.90
CA ILE A 66 10.47 10.48 9.28
C ILE A 66 9.27 10.27 8.35
N TRP A 67 8.09 10.57 8.86
CA TRP A 67 6.90 10.86 8.05
C TRP A 67 7.10 12.23 7.42
N HIS A 68 7.73 12.26 6.25
CA HIS A 68 8.24 13.49 5.64
C HIS A 68 7.17 14.33 4.95
N ARG A 69 5.98 13.76 4.69
CA ARG A 69 4.85 14.49 4.11
C ARG A 69 3.56 14.06 4.78
N VAL A 70 2.88 15.00 5.40
CA VAL A 70 1.64 14.78 6.15
C VAL A 70 0.60 15.80 5.73
N ILE A 71 -0.53 15.33 5.20
CA ILE A 71 -1.63 16.20 4.80
C ILE A 71 -2.88 15.80 5.56
N ARG A 72 -3.42 16.75 6.33
CA ARG A 72 -4.65 16.54 7.11
C ARG A 72 -5.81 16.12 6.22
N ASP A 73 -6.59 15.13 6.71
CA ASP A 73 -7.73 14.54 6.01
C ASP A 73 -7.40 13.95 4.63
N PHE A 74 -6.11 13.61 4.42
CA PHE A 74 -5.62 12.96 3.22
C PHE A 74 -4.76 11.73 3.54
N MET A 75 -3.46 11.90 3.87
CA MET A 75 -2.54 10.78 4.09
C MET A 75 -1.31 11.17 4.91
N ILE A 76 -0.59 10.18 5.38
CA ILE A 76 0.77 10.30 5.93
C ILE A 76 1.73 9.50 5.04
N GLN A 77 2.84 10.10 4.59
CA GLN A 77 3.80 9.53 3.65
C GLN A 77 5.20 9.48 4.24
N THR A 78 5.93 8.40 3.92
CA THR A 78 7.31 8.13 4.35
C THR A 78 8.07 7.34 3.28
N GLY A 79 9.30 6.90 3.59
CA GLY A 79 10.09 6.02 2.72
C GLY A 79 11.31 6.66 2.06
N ASP A 80 11.63 7.91 2.41
CA ASP A 80 12.90 8.55 2.03
C ASP A 80 13.96 8.28 3.10
N SER A 81 14.94 7.43 2.82
CA SER A 81 15.97 7.03 3.77
C SER A 81 16.94 8.16 4.15
N THR A 82 17.06 9.22 3.34
CA THR A 82 17.92 10.37 3.65
C THR A 82 17.38 11.16 4.84
N THR A 83 16.08 11.02 5.12
CA THR A 83 15.42 11.70 6.24
C THR A 83 15.87 11.22 7.62
N ARG A 84 16.62 10.11 7.69
CA ARG A 84 17.17 9.59 8.96
C ARG A 84 18.04 10.61 9.68
N HIS A 85 18.73 11.44 8.93
CA HIS A 85 19.66 12.46 9.44
C HIS A 85 19.23 13.90 9.09
N ALA A 86 18.01 14.08 8.56
CA ALA A 86 17.50 15.40 8.18
C ALA A 86 17.41 16.33 9.39
N GLN A 87 17.77 17.58 9.15
CA GLN A 87 17.64 18.68 10.13
C GLN A 87 16.31 19.42 9.92
N PRO A 88 15.81 20.14 10.93
CA PRO A 88 14.66 21.02 10.73
C PRO A 88 14.90 22.01 9.58
N GLY A 89 13.94 22.09 8.64
CA GLY A 89 14.02 22.94 7.46
C GLY A 89 14.68 22.31 6.22
N ASP A 90 15.27 21.10 6.33
CA ASP A 90 15.77 20.42 5.14
C ASP A 90 14.62 20.03 4.21
N TYR A 91 14.85 20.15 2.89
CA TYR A 91 13.95 19.60 1.88
C TYR A 91 14.06 18.08 1.87
N VAL A 92 12.93 17.38 2.01
CA VAL A 92 12.86 15.93 2.18
C VAL A 92 11.80 15.32 1.25
N GLY A 93 11.84 13.99 1.09
CA GLY A 93 10.83 13.26 0.31
C GLY A 93 11.17 13.10 -1.17
N ALA A 94 12.32 13.61 -1.62
CA ALA A 94 12.74 13.51 -3.02
C ALA A 94 13.52 12.24 -3.35
N HIS A 95 13.96 11.46 -2.34
CA HIS A 95 14.85 10.32 -2.55
C HIS A 95 14.13 8.97 -2.40
N SER A 96 14.46 8.07 -3.31
CA SER A 96 14.15 6.63 -3.28
C SER A 96 15.34 5.87 -3.85
N PRO A 97 15.55 4.58 -3.52
CA PRO A 97 16.48 3.73 -4.24
C PRO A 97 16.21 3.73 -5.75
N ASP A 98 17.27 3.59 -6.55
CA ASP A 98 17.26 3.75 -8.01
C ASP A 98 16.63 2.54 -8.74
N TYR A 99 15.37 2.24 -8.42
CA TYR A 99 14.51 1.31 -9.15
C TYR A 99 13.05 1.64 -8.88
N THR A 100 12.15 1.15 -9.73
CA THR A 100 10.70 1.28 -9.58
C THR A 100 10.04 -0.09 -9.54
N ILE A 101 8.82 -0.15 -9.02
CA ILE A 101 8.01 -1.37 -8.98
C ILE A 101 6.86 -1.21 -9.99
N PRO A 102 6.72 -2.10 -10.98
CA PRO A 102 5.57 -2.07 -11.89
C PRO A 102 4.25 -2.06 -11.12
N ALA A 103 3.30 -1.24 -11.55
CA ALA A 103 2.01 -1.09 -10.89
C ALA A 103 1.28 -2.44 -10.76
N GLU A 104 0.65 -2.66 -9.60
CA GLU A 104 -0.21 -3.81 -9.28
C GLU A 104 -1.56 -3.28 -8.79
N ILE A 105 -2.32 -2.64 -9.69
CA ILE A 105 -3.61 -2.03 -9.37
C ILE A 105 -4.70 -3.09 -9.46
N VAL A 106 -5.28 -3.50 -8.33
CA VAL A 106 -6.27 -4.58 -8.19
C VAL A 106 -7.65 -3.99 -7.83
N TYR A 107 -8.04 -2.91 -8.49
CA TYR A 107 -9.37 -2.31 -8.33
C TYR A 107 -10.45 -3.17 -9.04
N PRO A 108 -11.65 -3.34 -8.49
CA PRO A 108 -12.23 -2.71 -7.31
C PRO A 108 -11.97 -3.44 -5.97
N ARG A 109 -11.20 -4.52 -5.98
CA ARG A 109 -10.93 -5.31 -4.76
C ARG A 109 -10.16 -4.50 -3.71
N TYR A 110 -9.15 -3.75 -4.14
CA TYR A 110 -8.35 -2.87 -3.29
C TYR A 110 -8.47 -1.43 -3.78
N TYR A 111 -8.81 -0.54 -2.86
CA TYR A 111 -9.08 0.87 -3.12
C TYR A 111 -8.64 1.71 -1.92
N HIS A 112 -8.57 3.01 -2.08
CA HIS A 112 -8.00 3.94 -1.12
C HIS A 112 -8.96 4.28 0.03
N LYS A 113 -9.54 3.26 0.68
CA LYS A 113 -10.30 3.45 1.93
C LYS A 113 -9.39 3.97 3.04
N ARG A 114 -9.97 4.55 4.10
CA ARG A 114 -9.20 4.88 5.30
C ARG A 114 -8.48 3.65 5.84
N GLY A 115 -7.18 3.81 6.12
CA GLY A 115 -6.28 2.75 6.54
C GLY A 115 -5.61 1.97 5.39
N ALA A 116 -5.91 2.27 4.12
CA ALA A 116 -5.20 1.67 3.00
C ALA A 116 -3.71 2.03 3.04
N LEU A 117 -2.85 1.03 2.81
CA LEU A 117 -1.41 1.16 2.62
C LEU A 117 -1.13 1.13 1.12
N ALA A 118 -0.58 2.20 0.58
CA ALA A 118 -0.38 2.36 -0.85
C ALA A 118 1.02 2.91 -1.18
N ALA A 119 1.51 2.56 -2.37
CA ALA A 119 2.82 3.00 -2.85
C ALA A 119 2.74 4.39 -3.48
N ALA A 120 3.69 5.27 -3.12
CA ALA A 120 3.87 6.55 -3.80
C ALA A 120 4.44 6.35 -5.21
N ARG A 121 4.30 7.32 -6.09
CA ARG A 121 4.87 7.33 -7.43
C ARG A 121 5.05 8.77 -7.95
N GLU A 122 5.88 8.90 -8.98
CA GLU A 122 6.00 10.14 -9.74
C GLU A 122 4.72 10.46 -10.53
N SER A 123 4.58 11.71 -10.95
CA SER A 123 3.43 12.19 -11.72
C SER A 123 3.31 11.50 -13.10
N ASP A 124 2.11 11.51 -13.68
CA ASP A 124 1.83 10.89 -14.97
C ASP A 124 2.68 11.44 -16.13
N GLU A 125 3.13 12.70 -16.02
CA GLU A 125 3.96 13.36 -17.04
C GLU A 125 5.31 12.69 -17.21
N VAL A 126 5.92 12.22 -16.12
CA VAL A 126 7.24 11.57 -16.10
C VAL A 126 7.14 10.05 -15.93
N ASN A 127 5.99 9.54 -15.52
CA ASN A 127 5.75 8.13 -15.21
C ASN A 127 4.38 7.65 -15.73
N PRO A 128 4.19 7.59 -17.05
CA PRO A 128 2.92 7.18 -17.67
C PRO A 128 2.57 5.69 -17.41
N THR A 129 3.51 4.90 -16.92
CA THR A 129 3.30 3.48 -16.58
C THR A 129 2.75 3.27 -15.18
N HIS A 130 2.60 4.34 -14.39
CA HIS A 130 2.19 4.32 -12.99
C HIS A 130 3.08 3.44 -12.10
N ALA A 131 4.33 3.21 -12.48
CA ALA A 131 5.28 2.45 -11.69
C ALA A 131 5.49 3.12 -10.32
N SER A 132 5.51 2.33 -9.27
CA SER A 132 5.64 2.84 -7.90
C SER A 132 7.09 3.14 -7.54
N SER A 133 7.28 4.08 -6.61
CA SER A 133 8.55 4.25 -5.90
C SER A 133 8.97 2.93 -5.26
N SER A 134 10.27 2.68 -5.25
CA SER A 134 10.86 1.49 -4.62
C SER A 134 10.65 1.42 -3.10
N SER A 135 10.54 2.57 -2.41
CA SER A 135 10.50 2.63 -0.95
C SER A 135 9.44 3.54 -0.37
N GLN A 136 8.96 4.56 -1.11
CA GLN A 136 8.01 5.49 -0.55
C GLN A 136 6.58 4.92 -0.56
N PHE A 137 5.93 5.01 0.59
CA PHE A 137 4.54 4.59 0.76
C PHE A 137 3.76 5.60 1.61
N TYR A 138 2.45 5.49 1.56
CA TYR A 138 1.56 6.30 2.39
C TYR A 138 0.44 5.47 3.00
N ILE A 139 -0.07 5.94 4.15
CA ILE A 139 -1.26 5.42 4.79
C ILE A 139 -2.38 6.45 4.63
N VAL A 140 -3.49 6.01 4.07
CA VAL A 140 -4.66 6.85 3.82
C VAL A 140 -5.39 7.14 5.13
N TYR A 141 -5.63 8.42 5.41
CA TYR A 141 -6.61 8.83 6.41
C TYR A 141 -7.93 9.24 5.75
N GLY A 142 -7.87 10.18 4.81
CA GLY A 142 -8.99 10.64 4.00
C GLY A 142 -10.14 11.28 4.81
N LYS A 143 -11.20 11.63 4.09
CA LYS A 143 -12.47 12.13 4.64
C LYS A 143 -13.65 11.33 4.11
N THR A 144 -14.83 11.54 4.65
CA THR A 144 -16.07 10.96 4.13
C THR A 144 -16.64 11.80 2.99
N PHE A 145 -17.43 11.20 2.13
CA PHE A 145 -17.98 11.81 0.92
C PHE A 145 -19.49 11.69 0.86
N SER A 146 -20.16 12.68 0.25
CA SER A 146 -21.57 12.59 -0.11
C SER A 146 -21.77 11.67 -1.32
N SER A 147 -22.99 11.20 -1.56
CA SER A 147 -23.30 10.40 -2.76
C SER A 147 -22.99 11.17 -4.05
N LEU A 148 -23.28 12.47 -4.07
CA LEU A 148 -23.01 13.34 -5.22
C LEU A 148 -21.52 13.48 -5.52
N ASP A 149 -20.68 13.56 -4.49
CA ASP A 149 -19.23 13.60 -4.67
C ASP A 149 -18.70 12.25 -5.24
N LEU A 150 -19.27 11.14 -4.72
CA LEU A 150 -18.90 9.80 -5.22
C LEU A 150 -19.35 9.56 -6.65
N ASP A 151 -20.46 10.16 -7.11
CA ASP A 151 -20.86 10.12 -8.52
C ASP A 151 -19.82 10.80 -9.43
N LYS A 152 -19.27 11.94 -9.00
CA LYS A 152 -18.20 12.63 -9.72
C LYS A 152 -16.91 11.78 -9.79
N TRP A 153 -16.53 11.16 -8.67
CA TRP A 153 -15.35 10.28 -8.63
C TRP A 153 -15.56 9.01 -9.47
N ASN A 154 -16.76 8.44 -9.46
CA ASN A 154 -17.08 7.31 -10.31
C ASN A 154 -17.00 7.66 -11.81
N ALA A 155 -17.51 8.81 -12.20
CA ALA A 155 -17.39 9.28 -13.59
C ALA A 155 -15.93 9.42 -14.03
N ARG A 156 -15.06 9.93 -13.13
CA ARG A 156 -13.62 10.02 -13.40
C ARG A 156 -12.96 8.63 -13.52
N ILE A 157 -13.32 7.67 -12.66
CA ILE A 157 -12.82 6.28 -12.76
C ILE A 157 -13.23 5.69 -14.11
N GLN A 158 -14.47 5.87 -14.53
CA GLN A 158 -14.96 5.38 -15.83
C GLN A 158 -14.20 6.03 -17.01
N GLU A 159 -13.95 7.34 -16.96
CA GLU A 159 -13.15 8.04 -17.95
C GLU A 159 -11.73 7.49 -18.03
N GLN A 160 -11.02 7.40 -16.90
CA GLN A 160 -9.64 6.92 -16.81
C GLN A 160 -9.48 5.45 -17.23
N THR A 161 -10.51 4.65 -17.06
CA THR A 161 -10.51 3.22 -17.40
C THR A 161 -11.28 2.89 -18.68
N HIS A 162 -11.65 3.90 -19.48
CA HIS A 162 -12.45 3.74 -20.71
C HIS A 162 -13.74 2.92 -20.49
N GLY A 163 -14.39 3.13 -19.35
CA GLY A 163 -15.63 2.44 -18.98
C GLY A 163 -15.45 1.03 -18.41
N LEU A 164 -14.22 0.53 -18.26
CA LEU A 164 -13.96 -0.83 -17.79
C LEU A 164 -14.20 -1.02 -16.29
N MET A 165 -14.10 0.05 -15.51
CA MET A 165 -14.23 -0.01 -14.04
C MET A 165 -15.22 1.03 -13.54
N ASN A 166 -15.87 0.70 -12.43
CA ASN A 166 -16.71 1.64 -11.71
C ASN A 166 -16.75 1.33 -10.21
N MET A 167 -17.21 2.31 -9.44
CA MET A 167 -17.30 2.19 -7.99
C MET A 167 -18.53 1.34 -7.63
N THR A 168 -18.30 0.24 -6.91
CA THR A 168 -19.38 -0.64 -6.42
C THR A 168 -20.14 0.03 -5.26
N ASP A 169 -21.32 -0.48 -4.94
CA ASP A 169 -22.12 0.01 -3.80
C ASP A 169 -21.40 -0.18 -2.46
N GLU A 170 -20.58 -1.24 -2.33
CA GLU A 170 -19.75 -1.49 -1.15
C GLU A 170 -18.68 -0.41 -0.98
N ILE A 171 -17.98 -0.05 -2.07
CA ILE A 171 -16.99 1.02 -2.08
C ILE A 171 -17.64 2.35 -1.74
N ARG A 172 -18.80 2.67 -2.34
CA ARG A 172 -19.58 3.88 -2.04
C ARG A 172 -19.97 3.94 -0.58
N THR A 173 -20.46 2.84 -0.03
CA THR A 173 -20.83 2.73 1.39
C THR A 173 -19.63 2.94 2.31
N CYS A 174 -18.47 2.34 1.95
CA CYS A 174 -17.22 2.53 2.68
C CYS A 174 -16.78 4.00 2.68
N TYR A 175 -16.73 4.66 1.53
CA TYR A 175 -16.33 6.07 1.44
C TYR A 175 -17.28 7.03 2.15
N ARG A 176 -18.59 6.70 2.23
CA ARG A 176 -19.57 7.49 2.97
C ARG A 176 -19.43 7.33 4.49
N SER A 177 -19.08 6.14 4.98
CA SER A 177 -19.04 5.82 6.40
C SER A 177 -17.66 5.91 7.02
N LYS A 178 -16.66 5.29 6.39
CA LYS A 178 -15.28 5.25 6.87
C LYS A 178 -14.40 6.35 6.27
N GLY A 179 -14.67 6.73 5.03
CA GLY A 179 -13.87 7.70 4.30
C GLY A 179 -12.69 7.07 3.57
N GLY A 180 -11.86 7.94 2.98
CA GLY A 180 -10.72 7.57 2.19
C GLY A 180 -10.36 8.63 1.16
N THR A 181 -9.74 8.21 0.02
CA THR A 181 -9.25 9.12 -1.02
C THR A 181 -9.59 8.59 -2.42
N PRO A 182 -10.87 8.60 -2.85
CA PRO A 182 -11.35 8.00 -4.09
C PRO A 182 -10.69 8.55 -5.35
N HIS A 183 -10.07 9.73 -5.29
CA HIS A 183 -9.35 10.34 -6.41
C HIS A 183 -8.04 9.62 -6.77
N LEU A 184 -7.54 8.72 -5.89
CA LEU A 184 -6.36 7.91 -6.13
C LEU A 184 -6.69 6.52 -6.67
N ASP A 185 -7.97 6.13 -6.66
CA ASP A 185 -8.40 4.81 -7.14
C ASP A 185 -8.03 4.63 -8.62
N THR A 186 -7.63 3.43 -8.97
CA THR A 186 -7.15 3.05 -10.31
C THR A 186 -5.82 3.69 -10.75
N GLN A 187 -5.21 4.54 -9.91
CA GLN A 187 -3.99 5.30 -10.26
C GLN A 187 -2.76 4.89 -9.45
N TYR A 188 -2.96 4.29 -8.27
CA TYR A 188 -1.89 3.90 -7.35
C TYR A 188 -2.10 2.47 -6.86
N THR A 189 -1.00 1.76 -6.57
CA THR A 189 -1.07 0.41 -6.03
C THR A 189 -1.37 0.44 -4.53
N VAL A 190 -2.51 -0.12 -4.14
CA VAL A 190 -2.83 -0.42 -2.74
C VAL A 190 -2.37 -1.84 -2.45
N PHE A 191 -1.39 -2.00 -1.55
CA PHE A 191 -0.73 -3.28 -1.30
C PHE A 191 -0.92 -3.82 0.13
N GLY A 192 -1.71 -3.12 0.95
CA GLY A 192 -2.01 -3.53 2.32
C GLY A 192 -3.02 -2.61 2.99
N GLU A 193 -3.23 -2.84 4.27
CA GLU A 193 -4.09 -2.00 5.11
C GLU A 193 -3.66 -2.03 6.57
N VAL A 194 -3.99 -0.97 7.30
CA VAL A 194 -3.83 -0.88 8.75
C VAL A 194 -4.88 -1.76 9.43
N VAL A 195 -4.43 -2.67 10.29
CA VAL A 195 -5.30 -3.54 11.12
C VAL A 195 -5.34 -3.08 12.57
N GLU A 196 -4.30 -2.41 13.05
CA GLU A 196 -4.24 -1.78 14.40
C GLU A 196 -3.47 -0.46 14.33
N GLY A 197 -3.82 0.52 15.17
CA GLY A 197 -3.10 1.80 15.27
C GLY A 197 -3.65 2.91 14.36
N MET A 198 -4.91 2.88 13.93
CA MET A 198 -5.55 4.00 13.22
C MET A 198 -5.67 5.28 14.06
N ASP A 199 -5.65 5.18 15.37
CA ASP A 199 -5.55 6.30 16.29
C ASP A 199 -4.17 6.97 16.22
N VAL A 200 -3.09 6.19 16.06
CA VAL A 200 -1.73 6.69 15.81
C VAL A 200 -1.66 7.40 14.45
N VAL A 201 -2.22 6.80 13.39
CA VAL A 201 -2.33 7.46 12.07
C VAL A 201 -3.10 8.78 12.19
N LYS A 202 -4.16 8.82 13.02
CA LYS A 202 -4.95 10.03 13.30
C LYS A 202 -4.12 11.08 14.05
N ALA A 203 -3.26 10.69 14.96
CA ALA A 203 -2.36 11.61 15.67
C ALA A 203 -1.37 12.24 14.70
N ILE A 204 -0.66 11.41 13.91
CA ILE A 204 0.33 11.85 12.93
C ILE A 204 -0.29 12.80 11.89
N GLN A 205 -1.43 12.45 11.29
CA GLN A 205 -2.07 13.28 10.23
C GLN A 205 -2.60 14.63 10.72
N ARG A 206 -2.61 14.85 12.04
CA ARG A 206 -3.00 16.13 12.67
C ARG A 206 -1.81 17.01 13.05
N ALA A 207 -0.61 16.52 12.83
CA ALA A 207 0.59 17.31 13.11
C ALA A 207 0.56 18.64 12.36
N GLU A 208 1.14 19.66 12.97
CA GLU A 208 1.43 20.92 12.32
C GLU A 208 2.53 20.71 11.27
N THR A 209 2.33 21.26 10.07
CA THR A 209 3.25 21.10 8.95
C THR A 209 3.71 22.47 8.42
N ASP A 210 4.86 22.47 7.77
CA ASP A 210 5.36 23.61 7.02
C ASP A 210 4.68 23.73 5.63
N ASP A 211 5.13 24.69 4.81
CA ASP A 211 4.60 24.96 3.47
C ASP A 211 4.83 23.81 2.46
N TYR A 212 5.65 22.81 2.81
CA TYR A 212 5.94 21.61 2.03
C TYR A 212 5.26 20.36 2.57
N ASP A 213 4.26 20.50 3.43
CA ASP A 213 3.56 19.39 4.11
C ASP A 213 4.48 18.57 5.05
N ARG A 214 5.69 19.02 5.38
CA ARG A 214 6.57 18.36 6.33
C ARG A 214 6.15 18.72 7.77
N PRO A 215 6.01 17.74 8.69
CA PRO A 215 5.78 18.03 10.10
C PRO A 215 6.86 18.93 10.69
N VAL A 216 6.42 19.98 11.43
CA VAL A 216 7.32 20.93 12.11
C VAL A 216 8.22 20.24 13.12
N TYR A 217 7.70 19.19 13.77
CA TYR A 217 8.46 18.29 14.64
C TYR A 217 8.57 16.91 13.98
N ASP A 218 9.77 16.34 13.98
CA ASP A 218 10.02 15.06 13.34
C ASP A 218 9.20 13.94 14.01
N LEU A 219 8.28 13.35 13.23
CA LEU A 219 7.56 12.14 13.57
C LEU A 219 8.25 10.96 12.89
N ARG A 220 8.80 10.03 13.67
CA ARG A 220 9.72 9.00 13.16
C ARG A 220 9.11 7.61 13.22
N ILE A 221 9.49 6.78 12.24
CA ILE A 221 9.48 5.33 12.39
C ILE A 221 10.72 4.97 13.23
N LEU A 222 10.49 4.42 14.41
CA LEU A 222 11.57 3.96 15.29
C LEU A 222 12.12 2.63 14.79
N ARG A 223 11.21 1.74 14.38
CA ARG A 223 11.53 0.42 13.84
C ARG A 223 10.35 -0.15 13.05
N ALA A 224 10.64 -0.95 12.01
CA ALA A 224 9.66 -1.77 11.33
C ALA A 224 10.06 -3.25 11.41
N THR A 225 9.11 -4.14 11.75
CA THR A 225 9.39 -5.57 11.96
C THR A 225 8.29 -6.45 11.37
N VAL A 226 8.68 -7.50 10.66
CA VAL A 226 7.74 -8.55 10.22
C VAL A 226 7.33 -9.37 11.45
N VAL A 227 6.02 -9.45 11.73
CA VAL A 227 5.48 -10.12 12.92
C VAL A 227 4.66 -11.37 12.60
N LYS A 228 4.38 -11.59 11.29
CA LYS A 228 3.70 -12.79 10.81
C LYS A 228 4.03 -13.06 9.35
#